data_7015e66f534cabbf093dde20e7e04bc0
#
_entry.id   7015e66f534cabbf093dde20e7e04bc0
#
_cell.length_a   1.000
_cell.length_b   1.000
_cell.length_c   1.000
_cell.angle_alpha   90.00
_cell.angle_beta   90.00
_cell.angle_gamma   90.00
#
_symmetry.space_group_name_H-M   'P 1'
#
loop_
_entity.id
_entity.type
_entity.pdbx_description
1 polymer ?
#
loop_
_entity_poly.entity_id
_entity_poly.type
_entity_poly.pdbx_seq_one_letter_code
_entity_poly.pdbx_strand_id
1 'polypeptide(L)'
;MAQGYKLVTRKVTDLKGGAAQEKTYAIPDYNGYTDMDTLCVMIGARSTVSSADVKAVLDNLNFILDMELRAGRIVQLGEFGNFRLSLSSRGAADKKSFTQADVKGARVLFYPGAALRNTKKLVAFTSTEKKEDGDSGSGDEDDRPVIE
;
A
#
# COMPACT_ATOMS: atom_id res chain seq x y z
N MET A 1 14.02 -2.92 -8.56
CA MET A 1 12.93 -1.93 -8.46
C MET A 1 12.85 -1.45 -7.03
N ALA A 2 12.65 -0.16 -6.79
CA ALA A 2 12.59 0.42 -5.45
C ALA A 2 11.28 1.21 -5.28
N GLN A 3 10.69 1.18 -4.08
CA GLN A 3 9.57 2.03 -3.71
C GLN A 3 10.08 3.43 -3.39
N GLY A 4 9.58 4.43 -4.12
CA GLY A 4 9.84 5.84 -3.83
C GLY A 4 9.22 6.28 -2.51
N TYR A 5 9.89 7.17 -1.79
CA TYR A 5 9.32 7.85 -0.63
C TYR A 5 9.74 9.32 -0.61
N LYS A 6 8.88 10.14 -0.02
CA LYS A 6 9.15 11.55 0.31
C LYS A 6 9.03 11.80 1.81
N LEU A 7 9.69 12.83 2.31
CA LEU A 7 9.69 13.17 3.72
C LEU A 7 8.59 14.19 4.04
N VAL A 8 7.92 14.01 5.15
CA VAL A 8 6.89 14.95 5.65
C VAL A 8 7.12 15.19 7.13
N THR A 9 7.26 16.46 7.51
CA THR A 9 7.38 16.86 8.92
C THR A 9 5.98 17.09 9.51
N ARG A 10 5.73 16.49 10.67
CA ARG A 10 4.47 16.63 11.42
C ARG A 10 4.74 16.99 12.86
N LYS A 11 3.92 17.88 13.40
CA LYS A 11 3.89 18.16 14.85
C LYS A 11 3.18 17.01 15.57
N VAL A 12 3.87 16.35 16.47
CA VAL A 12 3.32 15.25 17.27
C VAL A 12 3.33 15.70 18.73
N THR A 13 2.15 15.72 19.34
CA THR A 13 2.01 15.96 20.77
C THR A 13 2.00 14.61 21.48
N ASP A 14 2.81 14.46 22.52
CA ASP A 14 2.84 13.24 23.31
C ASP A 14 1.51 13.12 24.08
N LEU A 15 0.91 11.91 24.07
CA LEU A 15 -0.34 11.59 24.78
C LEU A 15 -0.25 11.83 26.31
N LYS A 16 0.95 11.98 26.84
CA LYS A 16 1.24 12.26 28.25
C LYS A 16 1.38 13.76 28.57
N GLY A 17 1.00 14.66 27.68
CA GLY A 17 1.01 16.11 27.94
C GLY A 17 2.37 16.77 27.77
N GLY A 18 3.29 16.15 27.02
CA GLY A 18 4.56 16.75 26.64
C GLY A 18 4.44 17.85 25.58
N ALA A 19 5.47 18.67 25.43
CA ALA A 19 5.55 19.70 24.40
C ALA A 19 5.46 19.07 23.00
N ALA A 20 4.78 19.75 22.07
CA ALA A 20 4.72 19.33 20.68
C ALA A 20 6.13 19.27 20.07
N GLN A 21 6.48 18.12 19.52
CA GLN A 21 7.76 17.91 18.83
C GLN A 21 7.51 17.76 17.34
N GLU A 22 8.38 18.32 16.53
CA GLU A 22 8.38 18.09 15.10
C GLU A 22 9.12 16.79 14.79
N LYS A 23 8.45 15.86 14.10
CA LYS A 23 9.04 14.59 13.66
C LYS A 23 8.86 14.43 12.16
N THR A 24 9.91 13.99 11.50
CA THR A 24 9.89 13.72 10.06
C THR A 24 9.58 12.26 9.82
N TYR A 25 8.64 12.00 8.92
CA TYR A 25 8.18 10.67 8.53
C TYR A 25 8.35 10.47 7.03
N ALA A 26 8.73 9.27 6.63
CA ALA A 26 8.67 8.85 5.24
C ALA A 26 7.24 8.47 4.89
N ILE A 27 6.71 9.00 3.80
CA ILE A 27 5.45 8.58 3.20
C ILE A 27 5.72 8.02 1.80
N PRO A 28 4.94 7.04 1.33
CA PRO A 28 5.16 6.47 0.01
C PRO A 28 4.92 7.51 -1.08
N ASP A 29 5.78 7.48 -2.09
CA ASP A 29 5.64 8.21 -3.34
C ASP A 29 5.39 7.18 -4.45
N TYR A 30 4.16 7.20 -5.00
CA TYR A 30 3.71 6.16 -5.93
C TYR A 30 4.08 6.54 -7.36
N ASN A 31 4.62 5.58 -8.09
CA ASN A 31 5.00 5.73 -9.49
C ASN A 31 3.87 5.30 -10.44
N GLY A 32 2.70 5.93 -10.30
CA GLY A 32 1.55 5.71 -11.17
C GLY A 32 0.64 4.55 -10.75
N TYR A 33 -0.21 4.13 -11.68
CA TYR A 33 -1.23 3.11 -11.49
C TYR A 33 -1.12 2.05 -12.58
N THR A 34 -1.39 0.79 -12.24
CA THR A 34 -1.69 -0.26 -13.20
C THR A 34 -3.20 -0.45 -13.22
N ASP A 35 -3.84 -0.10 -14.30
CA ASP A 35 -5.28 -0.26 -14.48
C ASP A 35 -5.66 -1.71 -14.81
N MET A 36 -6.96 -1.98 -14.82
CA MET A 36 -7.50 -3.31 -15.08
C MET A 36 -7.13 -3.82 -16.47
N ASP A 37 -7.17 -2.96 -17.49
CA ASP A 37 -6.88 -3.37 -18.85
C ASP A 37 -5.40 -3.73 -19.02
N THR A 38 -4.50 -2.93 -18.48
CA THR A 38 -3.06 -3.23 -18.42
C THR A 38 -2.80 -4.53 -17.66
N LEU A 39 -3.47 -4.74 -16.51
CA LEU A 39 -3.34 -5.96 -15.74
C LEU A 39 -3.77 -7.19 -16.53
N CYS A 40 -4.91 -7.13 -17.23
CA CYS A 40 -5.41 -8.21 -18.07
C CYS A 40 -4.45 -8.55 -19.22
N VAL A 41 -3.86 -7.52 -19.85
CA VAL A 41 -2.84 -7.70 -20.91
C VAL A 41 -1.59 -8.39 -20.35
N MET A 42 -1.10 -7.94 -19.18
CA MET A 42 0.08 -8.52 -18.54
C MET A 42 -0.13 -9.98 -18.14
N ILE A 43 -1.31 -10.36 -17.65
CA ILE A 43 -1.65 -11.74 -17.30
C ILE A 43 -1.77 -12.57 -18.58
N GLY A 44 -2.47 -12.07 -19.61
CA GLY A 44 -2.63 -12.75 -20.89
C GLY A 44 -1.29 -13.02 -21.57
N ALA A 45 -0.33 -12.09 -21.50
CA ALA A 45 1.02 -12.28 -22.04
C ALA A 45 1.83 -13.41 -21.36
N ARG A 46 1.42 -13.87 -20.18
CA ARG A 46 2.09 -14.92 -19.39
C ARG A 46 1.29 -16.23 -19.30
N SER A 47 0.16 -16.28 -19.97
CA SER A 47 -0.75 -17.44 -19.97
C SER A 47 -1.35 -17.62 -21.37
N THR A 48 -2.07 -18.73 -21.58
CA THR A 48 -2.83 -19.00 -22.81
C THR A 48 -4.23 -18.38 -22.79
N VAL A 49 -4.55 -17.61 -21.76
CA VAL A 49 -5.88 -17.01 -21.54
C VAL A 49 -5.94 -15.63 -22.19
N SER A 50 -7.05 -15.32 -22.86
CA SER A 50 -7.24 -13.99 -23.45
C SER A 50 -7.48 -12.92 -22.38
N SER A 51 -7.21 -11.64 -22.67
CA SER A 51 -7.50 -10.54 -21.77
C SER A 51 -8.98 -10.47 -21.37
N ALA A 52 -9.89 -10.85 -22.28
CA ALA A 52 -11.32 -10.92 -22.01
C ALA A 52 -11.67 -12.00 -20.97
N ASP A 53 -11.04 -13.17 -21.08
CA ASP A 53 -11.26 -14.26 -20.13
C ASP A 53 -10.72 -13.88 -18.75
N VAL A 54 -9.55 -13.22 -18.68
CA VAL A 54 -8.98 -12.72 -17.42
C VAL A 54 -9.95 -11.75 -16.75
N LYS A 55 -10.53 -10.81 -17.52
CA LYS A 55 -11.52 -9.87 -17.01
C LYS A 55 -12.77 -10.58 -16.49
N ALA A 56 -13.29 -11.55 -17.24
CA ALA A 56 -14.44 -12.35 -16.83
C ALA A 56 -14.19 -13.13 -15.53
N VAL A 57 -12.99 -13.69 -15.35
CA VAL A 57 -12.59 -14.37 -14.11
C VAL A 57 -12.54 -13.42 -12.93
N LEU A 58 -11.98 -12.21 -13.10
CA LEU A 58 -11.90 -11.21 -12.04
C LEU A 58 -13.28 -10.66 -11.65
N ASP A 59 -14.18 -10.46 -12.63
CA ASP A 59 -15.57 -10.05 -12.37
C ASP A 59 -16.33 -11.12 -11.57
N ASN A 60 -16.19 -12.40 -11.97
CA ASN A 60 -16.77 -13.52 -11.23
C ASN A 60 -16.18 -13.65 -9.82
N LEU A 61 -14.86 -13.41 -9.65
CA LEU A 61 -14.22 -13.42 -8.33
C LEU A 61 -14.84 -12.35 -7.43
N ASN A 62 -15.06 -11.14 -7.91
CA ASN A 62 -15.72 -10.07 -7.16
C ASN A 62 -17.13 -10.48 -6.71
N PHE A 63 -17.91 -11.09 -7.59
CA PHE A 63 -19.25 -11.58 -7.27
C PHE A 63 -19.22 -12.65 -6.17
N ILE A 64 -18.32 -13.62 -6.28
CA ILE A 64 -18.17 -14.70 -5.29
C ILE A 64 -17.69 -14.12 -3.95
N LEU A 65 -16.73 -13.18 -3.95
CA LEU A 65 -16.26 -12.52 -2.74
C LEU A 65 -17.40 -11.81 -2.02
N ASP A 66 -18.22 -11.04 -2.73
CA ASP A 66 -19.37 -10.34 -2.15
C ASP A 66 -20.34 -11.33 -1.49
N MET A 67 -20.73 -12.39 -2.22
CA MET A 67 -21.65 -13.41 -1.72
C MET A 67 -21.12 -14.12 -0.47
N GLU A 68 -19.87 -14.58 -0.51
CA GLU A 68 -19.27 -15.35 0.58
C GLU A 68 -19.00 -14.50 1.83
N LEU A 69 -18.53 -13.27 1.65
CA LEU A 69 -18.29 -12.34 2.75
C LEU A 69 -19.59 -11.90 3.43
N ARG A 70 -20.67 -11.67 2.69
CA ARG A 70 -22.01 -11.42 3.27
C ARG A 70 -22.54 -12.62 4.04
N ALA A 71 -22.20 -13.82 3.64
CA ALA A 71 -22.51 -15.04 4.39
C ALA A 71 -21.64 -15.23 5.64
N GLY A 72 -20.73 -14.29 5.95
CA GLY A 72 -19.84 -14.33 7.12
C GLY A 72 -18.66 -15.29 6.97
N ARG A 73 -18.37 -15.76 5.74
CA ARG A 73 -17.27 -16.69 5.49
C ARG A 73 -15.95 -15.99 5.23
N ILE A 74 -14.86 -16.67 5.53
CA ILE A 74 -13.51 -16.24 5.14
C ILE A 74 -13.21 -16.86 3.77
N VAL A 75 -12.87 -16.02 2.79
CA VAL A 75 -12.52 -16.48 1.45
C VAL A 75 -11.01 -16.60 1.35
N GLN A 76 -10.51 -17.80 1.08
CA GLN A 76 -9.09 -18.11 0.95
C GLN A 76 -8.72 -18.28 -0.52
N LEU A 77 -7.75 -17.50 -0.99
CA LEU A 77 -7.21 -17.53 -2.35
C LEU A 77 -5.77 -18.08 -2.39
N GLY A 78 -5.51 -19.10 -1.58
CA GLY A 78 -4.20 -19.76 -1.52
C GLY A 78 -3.05 -18.80 -1.22
N GLU A 79 -2.01 -18.84 -2.05
CA GLU A 79 -0.80 -18.02 -1.95
C GLU A 79 -1.06 -16.50 -2.06
N PHE A 80 -2.17 -16.10 -2.69
CA PHE A 80 -2.56 -14.69 -2.80
C PHE A 80 -2.93 -14.11 -1.43
N GLY A 81 -3.72 -14.84 -0.65
CA GLY A 81 -4.16 -14.41 0.67
C GLY A 81 -5.61 -14.74 0.98
N ASN A 82 -6.17 -14.06 1.98
CA ASN A 82 -7.56 -14.26 2.35
C ASN A 82 -8.28 -12.94 2.62
N PHE A 83 -9.60 -12.96 2.38
CA PHE A 83 -10.52 -11.88 2.67
C PHE A 83 -11.48 -12.28 3.77
N ARG A 84 -11.78 -11.36 4.67
CA ARG A 84 -12.78 -11.52 5.72
C ARG A 84 -13.42 -10.20 6.10
N LEU A 85 -14.60 -10.26 6.72
CA LEU A 85 -15.20 -9.11 7.37
C LEU A 85 -14.68 -8.95 8.80
N SER A 86 -14.46 -7.72 9.21
CA SER A 86 -14.25 -7.32 10.60
C SER A 86 -15.38 -6.40 11.01
N LEU A 87 -15.91 -6.59 12.21
CA LEU A 87 -16.99 -5.78 12.75
C LEU A 87 -16.43 -4.67 13.65
N SER A 88 -17.10 -3.54 13.65
CA SER A 88 -16.88 -2.45 14.59
C SER A 88 -18.16 -2.26 15.41
N SER A 89 -18.04 -2.15 16.72
CA SER A 89 -19.20 -1.94 17.61
C SER A 89 -18.93 -0.88 18.68
N ARG A 90 -19.99 -0.39 19.29
CA ARG A 90 -19.92 0.31 20.58
C ARG A 90 -19.79 -0.74 21.68
N GLY A 91 -19.07 -0.41 22.76
CA GLY A 91 -19.08 -1.22 23.97
C GLY A 91 -20.41 -1.05 24.70
N ALA A 92 -20.97 -2.14 25.21
CA ALA A 92 -22.07 -2.15 26.16
C ALA A 92 -21.55 -2.52 27.56
N ALA A 93 -22.31 -2.18 28.60
CA ALA A 93 -21.92 -2.47 29.99
C ALA A 93 -21.87 -3.98 30.26
N ASP A 94 -22.78 -4.74 29.69
CA ASP A 94 -22.87 -6.18 29.81
C ASP A 94 -23.36 -6.85 28.51
N LYS A 95 -23.31 -8.18 28.45
CA LYS A 95 -23.78 -8.95 27.29
C LYS A 95 -25.29 -8.85 27.06
N LYS A 96 -26.09 -8.56 28.11
CA LYS A 96 -27.55 -8.52 28.00
C LYS A 96 -28.02 -7.19 27.44
N SER A 97 -27.26 -6.11 27.66
CA SER A 97 -27.57 -4.78 27.15
C SER A 97 -27.05 -4.57 25.70
N PHE A 98 -26.22 -5.47 25.18
CA PHE A 98 -25.73 -5.38 23.82
C PHE A 98 -26.82 -5.74 22.81
N THR A 99 -27.05 -4.85 21.84
CA THR A 99 -28.04 -5.02 20.77
C THR A 99 -27.38 -4.93 19.40
N GLN A 100 -28.10 -5.35 18.36
CA GLN A 100 -27.63 -5.19 16.99
C GLN A 100 -27.35 -3.72 16.60
N ALA A 101 -28.05 -2.78 17.21
CA ALA A 101 -27.84 -1.34 16.99
C ALA A 101 -26.46 -0.84 17.47
N ASP A 102 -25.81 -1.61 18.34
CA ASP A 102 -24.45 -1.31 18.81
C ASP A 102 -23.37 -1.67 17.79
N VAL A 103 -23.70 -2.48 16.77
CA VAL A 103 -22.82 -2.80 15.66
C VAL A 103 -22.80 -1.61 14.69
N LYS A 104 -21.66 -0.93 14.60
CA LYS A 104 -21.51 0.28 13.77
C LYS A 104 -21.35 -0.03 12.29
N GLY A 105 -20.81 -1.21 11.96
CA GLY A 105 -20.57 -1.61 10.58
C GLY A 105 -19.47 -2.64 10.41
N ALA A 106 -19.24 -3.03 9.17
CA ALA A 106 -18.22 -3.99 8.79
C ALA A 106 -17.15 -3.36 7.90
N ARG A 107 -15.97 -3.95 7.90
CA ARG A 107 -14.85 -3.61 7.01
C ARG A 107 -14.35 -4.87 6.34
N VAL A 108 -14.07 -4.80 5.05
CA VAL A 108 -13.38 -5.88 4.35
C VAL A 108 -11.89 -5.77 4.70
N LEU A 109 -11.32 -6.83 5.22
CA LEU A 109 -9.90 -6.96 5.51
C LEU A 109 -9.27 -7.96 4.56
N PHE A 110 -8.14 -7.58 3.98
CA PHE A 110 -7.28 -8.47 3.20
C PHE A 110 -6.04 -8.84 4.01
N TYR A 111 -5.74 -10.12 4.09
CA TYR A 111 -4.52 -10.65 4.68
C TYR A 111 -3.69 -11.31 3.59
N PRO A 112 -2.54 -10.74 3.23
CA PRO A 112 -1.70 -11.27 2.16
C PRO A 112 -1.18 -12.67 2.46
N GLY A 113 -1.13 -13.51 1.45
CA GLY A 113 -0.54 -14.84 1.50
C GLY A 113 0.99 -14.80 1.55
N ALA A 114 1.63 -15.97 1.51
CA ALA A 114 3.08 -16.08 1.65
C ALA A 114 3.84 -15.33 0.55
N ALA A 115 3.38 -15.41 -0.70
CA ALA A 115 3.99 -14.74 -1.85
C ALA A 115 4.03 -13.21 -1.65
N LEU A 116 2.89 -12.57 -1.34
CA LEU A 116 2.82 -11.13 -1.13
C LEU A 116 3.52 -10.66 0.14
N ARG A 117 3.60 -11.50 1.17
CA ARG A 117 4.41 -11.20 2.37
C ARG A 117 5.90 -11.16 2.06
N ASN A 118 6.37 -11.98 1.14
CA ASN A 118 7.77 -11.97 0.72
C ASN A 118 8.11 -10.71 -0.09
N THR A 119 7.20 -10.18 -0.91
CA THR A 119 7.38 -8.89 -1.59
C THR A 119 7.75 -7.78 -0.62
N LYS A 120 7.09 -7.72 0.54
CA LYS A 120 7.38 -6.75 1.60
C LYS A 120 8.82 -6.81 2.10
N LYS A 121 9.46 -8.00 2.09
CA LYS A 121 10.85 -8.20 2.54
C LYS A 121 11.87 -7.83 1.46
N LEU A 122 11.48 -7.91 0.19
CA LEU A 122 12.37 -7.72 -0.97
C LEU A 122 12.33 -6.30 -1.52
N VAL A 123 11.40 -5.47 -1.04
CA VAL A 123 11.28 -4.08 -1.47
C VAL A 123 12.48 -3.26 -0.98
N ALA A 124 13.19 -2.61 -1.90
CA ALA A 124 14.15 -1.56 -1.61
C ALA A 124 13.44 -0.20 -1.57
N PHE A 125 14.01 0.77 -0.84
CA PHE A 125 13.44 2.10 -0.70
C PHE A 125 14.40 3.14 -1.26
N THR A 126 13.87 4.14 -2.00
CA THR A 126 14.65 5.23 -2.57
C THR A 126 13.93 6.56 -2.30
N SER A 127 14.66 7.58 -1.83
CA SER A 127 14.11 8.93 -1.73
C SER A 127 13.86 9.49 -3.12
N THR A 128 12.68 10.07 -3.33
CA THR A 128 12.32 10.79 -4.56
C THR A 128 12.56 12.29 -4.46
N GLU A 129 12.92 12.78 -3.27
CA GLU A 129 13.34 14.17 -3.09
C GLU A 129 14.69 14.38 -3.77
N LYS A 130 14.76 15.37 -4.65
CA LYS A 130 16.05 15.86 -5.15
C LYS A 130 16.84 16.35 -3.93
N LYS A 131 18.04 15.82 -3.72
CA LYS A 131 19.01 16.50 -2.87
C LYS A 131 19.21 17.87 -3.51
N GLU A 132 18.89 18.92 -2.78
CA GLU A 132 19.45 20.23 -3.08
C GLU A 132 20.95 20.09 -2.84
N ASP A 133 21.68 19.81 -3.91
CA ASP A 133 23.14 19.87 -3.89
C ASP A 133 23.47 21.32 -3.56
N GLY A 134 23.91 21.54 -2.32
CA GLY A 134 24.44 22.80 -1.90
C GLY A 134 25.58 23.18 -2.86
N ASP A 135 25.39 24.30 -3.51
CA ASP A 135 26.37 25.02 -4.26
C ASP A 135 27.64 25.20 -3.40
N SER A 136 28.65 24.35 -3.65
CA SER A 136 30.00 24.63 -3.26
C SER A 136 30.76 24.94 -4.54
N GLY A 137 30.73 26.22 -4.89
CA GLY A 137 31.65 26.81 -5.82
C GLY A 137 33.09 26.51 -5.38
N SER A 138 33.77 25.70 -6.16
CA SER A 138 35.21 25.64 -6.20
C SER A 138 35.63 26.09 -7.58
N GLY A 139 36.22 27.30 -7.60
CA GLY A 139 36.88 27.81 -8.80
C GLY A 139 38.03 26.87 -9.15
N ASP A 140 38.04 26.44 -10.36
CA ASP A 140 39.19 25.78 -10.95
C ASP A 140 39.92 26.74 -11.87
N GLU A 141 41.15 27.00 -11.46
CA GLU A 141 42.12 27.77 -12.25
C GLU A 141 42.43 27.11 -13.57
N ASP A 142 42.42 27.97 -14.59
CA ASP A 142 42.83 27.73 -15.93
C ASP A 142 44.34 27.36 -15.98
N ASP A 143 44.68 26.09 -16.19
CA ASP A 143 46.02 25.64 -16.50
C ASP A 143 46.04 25.07 -17.94
N ARG A 144 46.23 25.99 -18.90
CA ARG A 144 46.49 25.64 -20.30
C ARG A 144 48.01 25.52 -20.49
N PRO A 145 48.54 24.41 -21.01
CA PRO A 145 49.92 24.33 -21.42
C PRO A 145 50.12 25.14 -22.71
N VAL A 146 51.08 26.05 -22.67
CA VAL A 146 51.59 26.78 -23.82
C VAL A 146 52.47 25.81 -24.61
N ILE A 147 52.16 25.63 -25.88
CA ILE A 147 53.00 24.89 -26.84
C ILE A 147 53.83 25.93 -27.61
N GLU A 148 55.15 25.80 -27.52
CA GLU A 148 56.09 26.36 -28.49
C GLU A 148 56.21 25.45 -29.73
#